data_3ae71b961eef840cea3040ce33eb04c1
#
_entry.id   3ae71b961eef840cea3040ce33eb04c1
#
_cell.length_a   1.000
_cell.length_b   1.000
_cell.length_c   1.000
_cell.angle_alpha   90.00
_cell.angle_beta   90.00
_cell.angle_gamma   90.00
#
_symmetry.space_group_name_H-M   'P 1'
#
loop_
_entity.id
_entity.type
_entity.pdbx_description
1 polymer ?
#
loop_
_entity_poly.entity_id
_entity_poly.type
_entity_poly.pdbx_seq_one_letter_code
_entity_poly.pdbx_strand_id
1 'polypeptide(L)'
;MTQVADKTPHLSNFSRLGAAPGASPAWLENRRKAGIDRFDFIGFPSTREEEWRHTNVAPIARTAFKLAGRDGSELAAETASRFGFGNDAAVELVFVNGHFTPQLSRLAKLPRGARVMSLADAIENDDPALEPHLARHADVEKNPFVALNAGFIRDGALVHLPRGAAVDRPVHLLFVSTPSREPAVAHPRVLIVAEEGAQATVVESYVGGGQGGYFTNAVTEIVVGANARLDHCKLQQENIEAFHVATMQVQLAKDAQFVSHAASIGSKLARNDLNVIMAGEHADATLNGLVLIGGEQHVDNHTLLDHAQPNCPSHELYKHVLGGKSSGVFKGKILVRQAAQKTDSKQTSKALLLSDDAVMNSMPALEIYADDVKCTHGSSLGPVDEEQVFYLRSRGVNLEAARHLMTYAFAADITRRIRVEPVRRRLEEYMAAQHGLPMDLRITDLGAHDEAVRQL
;
A
#
# COMPACT_ATOMS: atom_id res chain seq x y z
N MET A 1 -11.13 -30.12 14.92
CA MET A 1 -12.19 -29.12 15.17
C MET A 1 -11.72 -27.81 14.59
N THR A 2 -12.34 -27.35 13.51
CA THR A 2 -12.07 -26.05 12.89
C THR A 2 -12.63 -24.99 13.85
N GLN A 3 -11.78 -24.34 14.63
CA GLN A 3 -12.21 -23.20 15.44
C GLN A 3 -12.77 -22.13 14.48
N VAL A 4 -14.03 -21.79 14.68
CA VAL A 4 -14.69 -20.68 13.98
C VAL A 4 -13.93 -19.41 14.33
N ALA A 5 -13.59 -18.61 13.33
CA ALA A 5 -12.95 -17.32 13.52
C ALA A 5 -13.86 -16.43 14.40
N ASP A 6 -13.31 -15.92 15.51
CA ASP A 6 -14.10 -15.15 16.48
C ASP A 6 -14.18 -13.67 16.05
N LYS A 7 -15.33 -13.27 15.53
CA LYS A 7 -15.63 -11.86 15.17
C LYS A 7 -16.19 -11.04 16.33
N THR A 8 -16.51 -11.70 17.47
CA THR A 8 -17.13 -11.06 18.65
C THR A 8 -16.36 -9.85 19.18
N PRO A 9 -15.02 -9.86 19.28
CA PRO A 9 -14.28 -8.67 19.72
C PRO A 9 -14.52 -7.42 18.86
N HIS A 10 -14.57 -7.60 17.53
CA HIS A 10 -14.80 -6.50 16.60
C HIS A 10 -16.23 -5.96 16.67
N LEU A 11 -17.22 -6.84 16.79
CA LEU A 11 -18.62 -6.43 16.98
C LEU A 11 -18.82 -5.70 18.32
N SER A 12 -18.17 -6.17 19.39
CA SER A 12 -18.17 -5.50 20.70
C SER A 12 -17.48 -4.14 20.65
N ASN A 13 -16.38 -4.01 19.90
CA ASN A 13 -15.72 -2.72 19.68
C ASN A 13 -16.65 -1.74 18.96
N PHE A 14 -17.41 -2.20 17.94
CA PHE A 14 -18.37 -1.36 17.23
C PHE A 14 -19.49 -0.88 18.15
N SER A 15 -20.07 -1.74 18.97
CA SER A 15 -21.11 -1.37 19.94
C SER A 15 -20.65 -0.30 20.92
N ARG A 16 -19.37 -0.30 21.31
CA ARG A 16 -18.79 0.76 22.16
C ARG A 16 -18.57 2.09 21.40
N LEU A 17 -18.37 2.02 20.08
CA LEU A 17 -18.16 3.19 19.24
C LEU A 17 -19.41 4.08 19.16
N GLY A 18 -20.59 3.46 19.02
CA GLY A 18 -21.90 4.16 18.93
C GLY A 18 -22.30 4.96 20.18
N ALA A 19 -21.53 4.80 21.29
CA ALA A 19 -21.74 5.56 22.52
C ALA A 19 -20.90 6.85 22.61
N ALA A 20 -20.07 7.18 21.59
CA ALA A 20 -19.21 8.36 21.62
C ALA A 20 -20.00 9.62 21.22
N PRO A 21 -19.88 10.74 21.97
CA PRO A 21 -20.59 11.99 21.66
C PRO A 21 -19.98 12.66 20.41
N GLY A 22 -20.85 13.05 19.48
CA GLY A 22 -20.55 13.75 18.23
C GLY A 22 -21.48 13.24 17.14
N ALA A 23 -22.47 14.02 16.71
CA ALA A 23 -23.41 13.58 15.69
C ALA A 23 -22.70 13.50 14.32
N SER A 24 -22.32 12.29 13.91
CA SER A 24 -21.92 12.07 12.53
C SER A 24 -23.12 12.24 11.60
N PRO A 25 -22.93 12.67 10.34
CA PRO A 25 -24.02 12.74 9.37
C PRO A 25 -24.74 11.39 9.22
N ALA A 26 -26.07 11.43 9.05
CA ALA A 26 -26.89 10.21 8.96
C ALA A 26 -26.43 9.27 7.84
N TRP A 27 -25.95 9.82 6.70
CA TRP A 27 -25.42 9.01 5.60
C TRP A 27 -24.19 8.20 6.03
N LEU A 28 -23.32 8.74 6.89
CA LEU A 28 -22.12 8.05 7.37
C LEU A 28 -22.49 6.96 8.38
N GLU A 29 -23.43 7.24 9.29
CA GLU A 29 -23.92 6.21 10.23
C GLU A 29 -24.54 5.03 9.48
N ASN A 30 -25.31 5.29 8.43
CA ASN A 30 -25.87 4.22 7.59
C ASN A 30 -24.76 3.38 6.93
N ARG A 31 -23.66 3.99 6.48
CA ARG A 31 -22.53 3.27 5.91
C ARG A 31 -21.76 2.45 6.93
N ARG A 32 -21.53 3.01 8.12
CA ARG A 32 -20.91 2.28 9.22
C ARG A 32 -21.72 1.06 9.60
N LYS A 33 -23.05 1.24 9.73
CA LYS A 33 -23.96 0.14 10.04
C LYS A 33 -23.95 -0.92 8.93
N ALA A 34 -24.07 -0.53 7.68
CA ALA A 34 -24.01 -1.47 6.56
C ALA A 34 -22.67 -2.24 6.52
N GLY A 35 -21.54 -1.55 6.77
CA GLY A 35 -20.22 -2.18 6.82
C GLY A 35 -20.11 -3.23 7.92
N ILE A 36 -20.52 -2.92 9.15
CA ILE A 36 -20.42 -3.88 10.25
C ILE A 36 -21.42 -5.04 10.11
N ASP A 37 -22.65 -4.77 9.66
CA ASP A 37 -23.65 -5.80 9.38
C ASP A 37 -23.13 -6.76 8.28
N ARG A 38 -22.46 -6.21 7.25
CA ARG A 38 -21.84 -7.02 6.20
C ARG A 38 -20.69 -7.87 6.74
N PHE A 39 -19.78 -7.29 7.52
CA PHE A 39 -18.70 -8.02 8.17
C PHE A 39 -19.25 -9.12 9.09
N ASP A 40 -20.31 -8.84 9.84
CA ASP A 40 -20.97 -9.86 10.68
C ASP A 40 -21.52 -11.02 9.85
N PHE A 41 -22.03 -10.73 8.65
CA PHE A 41 -22.55 -11.77 7.76
C PHE A 41 -21.44 -12.63 7.15
N ILE A 42 -20.37 -12.01 6.57
CA ILE A 42 -19.33 -12.74 5.84
C ILE A 42 -18.22 -13.29 6.75
N GLY A 43 -17.89 -12.58 7.85
CA GLY A 43 -16.81 -12.95 8.77
C GLY A 43 -15.40 -12.82 8.18
N PHE A 44 -14.41 -13.35 8.90
CA PHE A 44 -13.04 -13.43 8.40
C PHE A 44 -12.90 -14.51 7.33
N PRO A 45 -12.12 -14.26 6.26
CA PRO A 45 -11.94 -15.24 5.20
C PRO A 45 -11.04 -16.39 5.66
N SER A 46 -11.12 -17.49 4.96
CA SER A 46 -10.32 -18.68 5.19
C SER A 46 -9.51 -19.07 3.96
N THR A 47 -8.49 -19.89 4.15
CA THR A 47 -7.67 -20.43 3.05
C THR A 47 -8.43 -21.37 2.09
N ARG A 48 -9.73 -21.63 2.33
CA ARG A 48 -10.62 -22.34 1.40
C ARG A 48 -11.15 -21.43 0.30
N GLU A 49 -11.15 -20.13 0.54
CA GLU A 49 -11.54 -19.12 -0.43
C GLU A 49 -10.37 -18.86 -1.38
N GLU A 50 -10.64 -18.81 -2.68
CA GLU A 50 -9.62 -18.67 -3.71
C GLU A 50 -8.73 -17.45 -3.49
N GLU A 51 -9.31 -16.30 -3.14
CA GLU A 51 -8.59 -15.04 -2.92
C GLU A 51 -7.70 -15.06 -1.67
N TRP A 52 -7.88 -16.04 -0.77
CA TRP A 52 -7.16 -16.18 0.49
C TRP A 52 -6.39 -17.50 0.60
N ARG A 53 -6.31 -18.27 -0.47
CA ARG A 53 -5.75 -19.62 -0.48
C ARG A 53 -4.33 -19.69 0.10
N HIS A 54 -3.52 -18.68 -0.17
CA HIS A 54 -2.11 -18.62 0.25
C HIS A 54 -1.88 -17.71 1.45
N THR A 55 -2.93 -17.09 2.00
CA THR A 55 -2.83 -16.10 3.09
C THR A 55 -3.76 -16.45 4.23
N ASN A 56 -3.17 -16.99 5.30
CA ASN A 56 -3.92 -17.42 6.47
C ASN A 56 -4.10 -16.27 7.47
N VAL A 57 -5.30 -15.70 7.55
CA VAL A 57 -5.67 -14.63 8.50
C VAL A 57 -6.21 -15.14 9.84
N ALA A 58 -6.17 -16.46 10.10
CA ALA A 58 -6.61 -17.01 11.38
C ALA A 58 -5.88 -16.39 12.60
N PRO A 59 -4.60 -16.02 12.55
CA PRO A 59 -3.96 -15.29 13.65
C PRO A 59 -4.64 -13.94 13.95
N ILE A 60 -5.09 -13.20 12.93
CA ILE A 60 -5.86 -11.95 13.10
C ILE A 60 -7.22 -12.28 13.74
N ALA A 61 -7.93 -13.25 13.18
CA ALA A 61 -9.27 -13.63 13.61
C ALA A 61 -9.34 -14.21 15.05
N ARG A 62 -8.23 -14.76 15.55
CA ARG A 62 -8.15 -15.34 16.92
C ARG A 62 -7.69 -14.35 17.97
N THR A 63 -7.13 -13.23 17.55
CA THR A 63 -6.63 -12.20 18.48
C THR A 63 -7.76 -11.24 18.85
N ALA A 64 -8.03 -11.12 20.15
CA ALA A 64 -9.06 -10.21 20.65
C ALA A 64 -8.53 -8.75 20.63
N PHE A 65 -8.43 -8.17 19.44
CA PHE A 65 -8.00 -6.79 19.29
C PHE A 65 -8.99 -5.81 19.92
N LYS A 66 -8.46 -4.85 20.68
CA LYS A 66 -9.20 -3.66 21.10
C LYS A 66 -8.96 -2.51 20.14
N LEU A 67 -9.89 -1.57 20.06
CA LEU A 67 -9.62 -0.34 19.30
C LEU A 67 -8.41 0.37 19.90
N ALA A 68 -7.50 0.77 19.02
CA ALA A 68 -6.30 1.49 19.42
C ALA A 68 -6.67 2.86 20.04
N GLY A 69 -6.06 3.17 21.18
CA GLY A 69 -6.23 4.44 21.87
C GLY A 69 -5.18 5.46 21.44
N ARG A 70 -5.27 6.66 22.01
CA ARG A 70 -4.31 7.77 21.77
C ARG A 70 -3.01 7.65 22.58
N ASP A 71 -2.77 6.50 23.20
CA ASP A 71 -1.62 6.28 24.09
C ASP A 71 -0.31 6.18 23.30
N GLY A 72 0.83 6.44 23.95
CA GLY A 72 2.17 6.24 23.36
C GLY A 72 2.79 7.50 22.75
N SER A 73 2.51 8.69 23.28
CA SER A 73 2.92 9.98 22.70
C SER A 73 4.43 10.16 22.50
N GLU A 74 5.28 9.73 23.45
CA GLU A 74 6.74 9.91 23.35
C GLU A 74 7.33 9.02 22.24
N LEU A 75 7.01 7.72 22.25
CA LEU A 75 7.45 6.78 21.23
C LEU A 75 6.89 7.15 19.84
N ALA A 76 5.67 7.68 19.79
CA ALA A 76 5.08 8.16 18.55
C ALA A 76 5.80 9.39 18.00
N ALA A 77 6.22 10.32 18.88
CA ALA A 77 6.97 11.51 18.47
C ALA A 77 8.36 11.15 17.93
N GLU A 78 9.07 10.23 18.59
CA GLU A 78 10.36 9.71 18.13
C GLU A 78 10.19 9.04 16.73
N THR A 79 9.19 8.17 16.60
CA THR A 79 8.90 7.48 15.34
C THR A 79 8.51 8.47 14.25
N ALA A 80 7.65 9.44 14.54
CA ALA A 80 7.26 10.46 13.57
C ALA A 80 8.46 11.30 13.12
N SER A 81 9.36 11.67 14.04
CA SER A 81 10.59 12.40 13.71
C SER A 81 11.52 11.58 12.80
N ARG A 82 11.60 10.27 13.02
CA ARG A 82 12.43 9.36 12.21
C ARG A 82 11.88 9.12 10.80
N PHE A 83 10.56 9.10 10.64
CA PHE A 83 9.90 8.72 9.39
C PHE A 83 9.28 9.92 8.63
N GLY A 84 9.18 11.07 9.29
CA GLY A 84 8.66 12.29 8.69
C GLY A 84 9.54 12.83 7.58
N PHE A 85 8.93 13.55 6.65
CA PHE A 85 9.63 14.17 5.52
C PHE A 85 10.04 15.62 5.81
N GLY A 86 9.52 16.19 6.88
CA GLY A 86 9.86 17.57 7.24
C GLY A 86 9.62 18.54 6.08
N ASN A 87 10.64 19.29 5.67
CA ASN A 87 10.52 20.28 4.60
C ASN A 87 10.37 19.70 3.19
N ASP A 88 10.59 18.39 3.01
CA ASP A 88 10.43 17.74 1.71
C ASP A 88 8.95 17.44 1.39
N ALA A 89 8.04 17.55 2.37
CA ALA A 89 6.60 17.48 2.14
C ALA A 89 5.95 18.87 2.00
N ALA A 90 4.89 18.99 1.20
CA ALA A 90 4.02 20.16 1.18
C ALA A 90 3.19 20.23 2.47
N VAL A 91 2.59 19.09 2.86
CA VAL A 91 1.84 18.89 4.10
C VAL A 91 2.22 17.52 4.64
N GLU A 92 2.34 17.41 5.96
CA GLU A 92 2.54 16.14 6.65
C GLU A 92 1.48 15.98 7.74
N LEU A 93 0.58 15.00 7.55
CA LEU A 93 -0.41 14.63 8.56
C LEU A 93 0.07 13.39 9.29
N VAL A 94 0.16 13.46 10.60
CA VAL A 94 0.58 12.34 11.45
C VAL A 94 -0.63 11.79 12.21
N PHE A 95 -0.81 10.49 12.10
CA PHE A 95 -1.85 9.75 12.80
C PHE A 95 -1.19 8.74 13.74
N VAL A 96 -1.47 8.84 15.02
CA VAL A 96 -0.99 7.89 16.03
C VAL A 96 -2.12 6.92 16.36
N ASN A 97 -1.88 5.63 16.16
CA ASN A 97 -2.88 4.58 16.41
C ASN A 97 -4.22 4.85 15.70
N GLY A 98 -4.18 5.43 14.49
CA GLY A 98 -5.35 5.78 13.72
C GLY A 98 -6.02 7.10 14.10
N HIS A 99 -5.42 7.92 14.97
CA HIS A 99 -5.95 9.22 15.40
C HIS A 99 -5.03 10.36 14.94
N PHE A 100 -5.61 11.39 14.34
CA PHE A 100 -4.89 12.58 13.95
C PHE A 100 -4.21 13.25 15.15
N THR A 101 -2.94 13.63 14.97
CA THR A 101 -2.10 14.21 16.01
C THR A 101 -1.52 15.54 15.50
N PRO A 102 -2.24 16.66 15.72
CA PRO A 102 -1.84 17.97 15.20
C PRO A 102 -0.43 18.39 15.62
N GLN A 103 -0.04 18.04 16.85
CA GLN A 103 1.26 18.41 17.44
C GLN A 103 2.46 17.80 16.72
N LEU A 104 2.26 16.66 16.06
CA LEU A 104 3.28 15.98 15.25
C LEU A 104 3.14 16.28 13.76
N SER A 105 2.03 16.92 13.37
CA SER A 105 1.71 17.22 11.98
C SER A 105 2.24 18.59 11.56
N ARG A 106 2.46 18.74 10.25
CA ARG A 106 2.89 19.98 9.65
C ARG A 106 1.93 20.39 8.55
N LEU A 107 1.16 21.42 8.85
CA LEU A 107 0.25 22.05 7.89
C LEU A 107 0.97 23.21 7.20
N ALA A 108 0.76 23.35 5.89
CA ALA A 108 1.30 24.46 5.12
C ALA A 108 0.25 24.99 4.14
N LYS A 109 0.54 26.16 3.55
CA LYS A 109 -0.36 26.76 2.58
C LYS A 109 -0.37 25.95 1.28
N LEU A 110 -1.53 25.49 0.89
CA LEU A 110 -1.81 24.77 -0.34
C LEU A 110 -2.35 25.71 -1.43
N PRO A 111 -2.39 25.29 -2.70
CA PRO A 111 -3.12 25.98 -3.75
C PRO A 111 -4.54 26.28 -3.34
N ARG A 112 -5.12 27.35 -3.87
CA ARG A 112 -6.48 27.81 -3.51
C ARG A 112 -7.51 26.69 -3.72
N GLY A 113 -8.28 26.39 -2.66
CA GLY A 113 -9.32 25.37 -2.66
C GLY A 113 -8.82 23.94 -2.42
N ALA A 114 -7.52 23.68 -2.45
CA ALA A 114 -6.98 22.38 -2.05
C ALA A 114 -7.12 22.20 -0.53
N ARG A 115 -7.58 21.01 -0.13
CA ARG A 115 -7.77 20.63 1.28
C ARG A 115 -7.02 19.34 1.57
N VAL A 116 -6.17 19.37 2.57
CA VAL A 116 -5.49 18.22 3.14
C VAL A 116 -5.67 18.29 4.65
N MET A 117 -6.49 17.41 5.20
CA MET A 117 -6.90 17.46 6.62
C MET A 117 -7.21 16.07 7.15
N SER A 118 -7.39 15.96 8.47
CA SER A 118 -7.90 14.72 9.04
C SER A 118 -9.32 14.44 8.56
N LEU A 119 -9.64 13.16 8.42
CA LEU A 119 -10.99 12.74 8.04
C LEU A 119 -12.00 13.08 9.14
N ALA A 120 -11.57 13.03 10.41
CA ALA A 120 -12.40 13.42 11.54
C ALA A 120 -12.83 14.90 11.44
N ASP A 121 -11.86 15.80 11.17
CA ASP A 121 -12.18 17.23 10.97
C ASP A 121 -13.07 17.45 9.73
N ALA A 122 -12.81 16.69 8.65
CA ALA A 122 -13.64 16.78 7.45
C ALA A 122 -15.10 16.32 7.71
N ILE A 123 -15.30 15.28 8.52
CA ILE A 123 -16.63 14.81 8.94
C ILE A 123 -17.32 15.85 9.82
N GLU A 124 -16.60 16.42 10.79
CA GLU A 124 -17.14 17.43 11.72
C GLU A 124 -17.59 18.70 10.97
N ASN A 125 -16.85 19.08 9.93
CA ASN A 125 -17.14 20.26 9.11
C ASN A 125 -18.05 19.97 7.90
N ASP A 126 -18.59 18.76 7.80
CA ASP A 126 -19.48 18.32 6.69
C ASP A 126 -18.88 18.63 5.30
N ASP A 127 -17.62 18.24 5.10
CA ASP A 127 -16.89 18.51 3.84
C ASP A 127 -17.63 17.91 2.64
N PRO A 128 -17.94 18.71 1.61
CA PRO A 128 -18.78 18.29 0.48
C PRO A 128 -18.18 17.16 -0.36
N ALA A 129 -16.87 16.87 -0.25
CA ALA A 129 -16.24 15.77 -0.97
C ALA A 129 -16.54 14.41 -0.32
N LEU A 130 -17.05 14.36 0.93
CA LEU A 130 -17.20 13.09 1.65
C LEU A 130 -18.39 12.26 1.15
N GLU A 131 -19.59 12.79 1.17
CA GLU A 131 -20.79 12.00 0.86
C GLU A 131 -20.77 11.39 -0.56
N PRO A 132 -20.28 12.08 -1.61
CA PRO A 132 -20.16 11.51 -2.95
C PRO A 132 -19.13 10.39 -3.09
N HIS A 133 -18.08 10.39 -2.26
CA HIS A 133 -16.91 9.55 -2.50
C HIS A 133 -16.55 8.59 -1.35
N LEU A 134 -16.69 9.01 -0.08
CA LEU A 134 -16.27 8.20 1.06
C LEU A 134 -17.10 6.90 1.20
N ALA A 135 -16.44 5.77 1.26
CA ALA A 135 -17.02 4.43 1.28
C ALA A 135 -17.99 4.17 0.10
N ARG A 136 -17.60 4.61 -1.11
CA ARG A 136 -18.37 4.42 -2.35
C ARG A 136 -17.67 3.56 -3.37
N HIS A 137 -16.35 3.47 -3.30
CA HIS A 137 -15.55 2.87 -4.36
C HIS A 137 -15.02 1.49 -3.96
N ALA A 138 -14.54 1.33 -2.72
CA ALA A 138 -14.07 0.05 -2.22
C ALA A 138 -15.22 -0.94 -1.98
N ASP A 139 -15.04 -2.19 -2.42
CA ASP A 139 -16.08 -3.22 -2.41
C ASP A 139 -16.35 -3.75 -0.98
N VAL A 140 -17.35 -3.18 -0.32
CA VAL A 140 -17.84 -3.60 1.00
C VAL A 140 -18.50 -4.98 0.94
N GLU A 141 -19.11 -5.33 -0.20
CA GLU A 141 -19.91 -6.55 -0.32
C GLU A 141 -19.06 -7.81 -0.37
N LYS A 142 -17.87 -7.76 -0.95
CA LYS A 142 -17.02 -8.93 -1.17
C LYS A 142 -15.80 -8.98 -0.27
N ASN A 143 -15.27 -7.82 0.17
CA ASN A 143 -14.05 -7.78 0.96
C ASN A 143 -14.36 -7.58 2.44
N PRO A 144 -14.14 -8.61 3.29
CA PRO A 144 -14.46 -8.54 4.72
C PRO A 144 -13.67 -7.47 5.47
N PHE A 145 -12.44 -7.17 5.06
CA PHE A 145 -11.62 -6.15 5.71
C PHE A 145 -12.06 -4.74 5.31
N VAL A 146 -12.57 -4.55 4.09
CA VAL A 146 -13.22 -3.29 3.68
C VAL A 146 -14.52 -3.11 4.44
N ALA A 147 -15.33 -4.16 4.59
CA ALA A 147 -16.57 -4.14 5.37
C ALA A 147 -16.29 -3.77 6.83
N LEU A 148 -15.29 -4.42 7.45
CA LEU A 148 -14.86 -4.12 8.80
C LEU A 148 -14.37 -2.66 8.93
N ASN A 149 -13.50 -2.19 8.02
CA ASN A 149 -13.02 -0.79 8.04
C ASN A 149 -14.19 0.20 7.89
N ALA A 150 -15.16 -0.08 7.01
CA ALA A 150 -16.33 0.78 6.81
C ALA A 150 -17.15 0.96 8.10
N GLY A 151 -17.28 -0.10 8.91
CA GLY A 151 -17.91 -0.01 10.24
C GLY A 151 -17.18 0.95 11.19
N PHE A 152 -15.87 1.09 11.03
CA PHE A 152 -15.02 1.89 11.93
C PHE A 152 -14.51 3.20 11.33
N ILE A 153 -15.14 3.74 10.29
CA ILE A 153 -14.76 5.05 9.73
C ILE A 153 -14.88 6.13 10.80
N ARG A 154 -13.76 6.65 11.27
CA ARG A 154 -13.67 7.73 12.26
C ARG A 154 -12.64 8.76 11.88
N ASP A 155 -11.43 8.32 11.52
CA ASP A 155 -10.32 9.20 11.22
C ASP A 155 -9.40 8.58 10.16
N GLY A 156 -8.45 9.35 9.72
CA GLY A 156 -7.57 9.14 8.59
C GLY A 156 -7.40 10.44 7.83
N ALA A 157 -7.34 10.42 6.50
CA ALA A 157 -7.05 11.62 5.73
C ALA A 157 -8.06 11.89 4.62
N LEU A 158 -8.38 13.17 4.43
CA LEU A 158 -8.96 13.72 3.21
C LEU A 158 -7.90 14.51 2.46
N VAL A 159 -7.66 14.16 1.19
CA VAL A 159 -6.88 14.92 0.23
C VAL A 159 -7.81 15.30 -0.92
N HIS A 160 -8.22 16.56 -0.99
CA HIS A 160 -9.06 17.08 -2.06
C HIS A 160 -8.31 18.14 -2.85
N LEU A 161 -8.15 17.91 -4.13
CA LEU A 161 -7.48 18.78 -5.07
C LEU A 161 -8.51 19.30 -6.08
N PRO A 162 -8.87 20.57 -6.04
CA PRO A 162 -9.85 21.13 -6.98
C PRO A 162 -9.28 21.19 -8.39
N ARG A 163 -10.16 21.45 -9.36
CA ARG A 163 -9.84 21.53 -10.78
C ARG A 163 -8.57 22.37 -11.04
N GLY A 164 -7.62 21.78 -11.75
CA GLY A 164 -6.37 22.41 -12.16
C GLY A 164 -5.38 22.70 -11.01
N ALA A 165 -5.64 22.24 -9.79
CA ALA A 165 -4.70 22.43 -8.68
C ALA A 165 -3.44 21.59 -8.89
N ALA A 166 -2.27 22.18 -8.67
CA ALA A 166 -0.99 21.50 -8.71
C ALA A 166 -0.26 21.66 -7.36
N VAL A 167 0.15 20.52 -6.79
CA VAL A 167 0.92 20.47 -5.53
C VAL A 167 2.30 19.90 -5.85
N ASP A 168 3.33 20.77 -5.79
CA ASP A 168 4.67 20.42 -6.29
C ASP A 168 5.43 19.45 -5.40
N ARG A 169 5.26 19.57 -4.07
CA ARG A 169 5.89 18.67 -3.10
C ARG A 169 4.90 17.62 -2.62
N PRO A 170 5.37 16.43 -2.18
CA PRO A 170 4.47 15.37 -1.72
C PRO A 170 3.57 15.80 -0.55
N VAL A 171 2.32 15.33 -0.55
CA VAL A 171 1.48 15.25 0.63
C VAL A 171 1.84 13.96 1.35
N HIS A 172 2.31 14.04 2.59
CA HIS A 172 2.69 12.89 3.39
C HIS A 172 1.66 12.57 4.46
N LEU A 173 1.15 11.35 4.44
CA LEU A 173 0.21 10.79 5.41
C LEU A 173 0.98 9.73 6.20
N LEU A 174 1.37 10.05 7.43
CA LEU A 174 2.20 9.20 8.28
C LEU A 174 1.35 8.54 9.36
N PHE A 175 1.15 7.24 9.25
CA PHE A 175 0.43 6.41 10.22
C PHE A 175 1.43 5.69 11.12
N VAL A 176 1.48 6.10 12.38
CA VAL A 176 2.36 5.55 13.40
C VAL A 176 1.55 4.64 14.31
N SER A 177 1.88 3.36 14.35
CA SER A 177 1.31 2.41 15.31
C SER A 177 2.28 2.18 16.45
N THR A 178 1.79 2.31 17.68
CA THR A 178 2.57 2.04 18.89
C THR A 178 2.01 0.82 19.63
N PRO A 179 2.86 -0.02 20.21
CA PRO A 179 2.39 -1.17 20.98
C PRO A 179 1.63 -0.72 22.21
N SER A 180 0.64 -1.49 22.61
CA SER A 180 -0.12 -1.32 23.83
C SER A 180 -0.05 -2.60 24.68
N ARG A 181 -0.51 -2.54 25.95
CA ARG A 181 -0.55 -3.71 26.83
C ARG A 181 -1.41 -4.85 26.28
N GLU A 182 -2.44 -4.52 25.54
CA GLU A 182 -3.33 -5.48 24.88
C GLU A 182 -3.25 -5.28 23.37
N PRO A 183 -3.39 -6.35 22.58
CA PRO A 183 -3.39 -6.24 21.11
C PRO A 183 -4.40 -5.19 20.64
N ALA A 184 -3.94 -4.24 19.84
CA ALA A 184 -4.76 -3.12 19.37
C ALA A 184 -4.96 -3.16 17.86
N VAL A 185 -6.09 -2.63 17.39
CA VAL A 185 -6.40 -2.46 15.97
C VAL A 185 -6.73 -1.02 15.65
N ALA A 186 -6.16 -0.52 14.56
CA ALA A 186 -6.53 0.75 13.94
C ALA A 186 -7.15 0.51 12.56
N HIS A 187 -8.15 1.34 12.23
CA HIS A 187 -8.87 1.29 10.96
C HIS A 187 -8.74 2.63 10.20
N PRO A 188 -7.52 3.02 9.76
CA PRO A 188 -7.37 4.27 9.04
C PRO A 188 -8.14 4.23 7.72
N ARG A 189 -8.80 5.37 7.39
CA ARG A 189 -9.49 5.56 6.13
C ARG A 189 -8.92 6.77 5.39
N VAL A 190 -8.55 6.61 4.13
CA VAL A 190 -8.02 7.69 3.29
C VAL A 190 -8.96 7.91 2.12
N LEU A 191 -9.29 9.16 1.84
CA LEU A 191 -10.00 9.59 0.64
C LEU A 191 -9.14 10.61 -0.11
N ILE A 192 -8.81 10.31 -1.37
CA ILE A 192 -8.08 11.20 -2.27
C ILE A 192 -8.97 11.49 -3.47
N VAL A 193 -9.30 12.77 -3.66
CA VAL A 193 -10.08 13.25 -4.81
C VAL A 193 -9.25 14.28 -5.55
N ALA A 194 -8.75 13.93 -6.73
CA ALA A 194 -8.08 14.82 -7.65
C ALA A 194 -9.07 15.17 -8.79
N GLU A 195 -9.60 16.38 -8.79
CA GLU A 195 -10.54 16.84 -9.81
C GLU A 195 -9.82 17.05 -11.17
N GLU A 196 -10.58 17.40 -12.21
CA GLU A 196 -10.08 17.57 -13.57
C GLU A 196 -8.81 18.41 -13.64
N GLY A 197 -7.77 17.87 -14.27
CA GLY A 197 -6.47 18.54 -14.48
C GLY A 197 -5.63 18.75 -13.20
N ALA A 198 -6.06 18.23 -12.07
CA ALA A 198 -5.29 18.32 -10.82
C ALA A 198 -4.04 17.43 -10.86
N GLN A 199 -2.98 17.86 -10.16
CA GLN A 199 -1.70 17.15 -10.10
C GLN A 199 -1.16 17.14 -8.67
N ALA A 200 -0.80 15.95 -8.17
CA ALA A 200 -0.14 15.81 -6.88
C ALA A 200 0.62 14.48 -6.76
N THR A 201 1.50 14.44 -5.77
CA THR A 201 2.07 13.21 -5.23
C THR A 201 1.58 13.03 -3.81
N VAL A 202 1.04 11.84 -3.49
CA VAL A 202 0.61 11.48 -2.12
C VAL A 202 1.42 10.29 -1.65
N VAL A 203 1.93 10.37 -0.42
CA VAL A 203 2.68 9.27 0.21
C VAL A 203 1.95 8.82 1.46
N GLU A 204 1.63 7.54 1.53
CA GLU A 204 1.13 6.87 2.74
C GLU A 204 2.28 6.06 3.36
N SER A 205 2.69 6.41 4.57
CA SER A 205 3.68 5.64 5.33
C SER A 205 3.01 5.00 6.53
N TYR A 206 3.10 3.67 6.62
CA TYR A 206 2.62 2.88 7.75
C TYR A 206 3.84 2.34 8.50
N VAL A 207 4.05 2.83 9.72
CA VAL A 207 5.27 2.56 10.48
C VAL A 207 4.97 2.12 11.91
N GLY A 208 5.84 1.30 12.47
CA GLY A 208 5.72 0.83 13.85
C GLY A 208 6.77 1.44 14.76
N GLY A 209 6.35 1.96 15.90
CA GLY A 209 7.23 2.34 17.01
C GLY A 209 7.25 1.23 18.07
N GLY A 210 8.46 0.75 18.45
CA GLY A 210 8.63 -0.27 19.49
C GLY A 210 8.34 -1.71 19.06
N GLN A 211 8.27 -2.62 20.05
CA GLN A 211 7.97 -4.05 19.85
C GLN A 211 6.56 -4.36 20.35
N GLY A 212 5.91 -5.36 19.76
CA GLY A 212 4.57 -5.82 20.12
C GLY A 212 3.61 -5.90 18.95
N GLY A 213 2.65 -6.82 19.03
CA GLY A 213 1.68 -7.10 17.97
C GLY A 213 0.53 -6.10 17.97
N TYR A 214 0.20 -5.58 16.80
CA TYR A 214 -0.99 -4.77 16.54
C TYR A 214 -1.54 -5.09 15.14
N PHE A 215 -2.71 -4.58 14.83
CA PHE A 215 -3.33 -4.77 13.53
C PHE A 215 -3.71 -3.42 12.90
N THR A 216 -3.21 -3.19 11.70
CA THR A 216 -3.61 -2.08 10.84
C THR A 216 -4.51 -2.59 9.72
N ASN A 217 -5.78 -2.16 9.71
CA ASN A 217 -6.73 -2.45 8.65
C ASN A 217 -7.05 -1.15 7.89
N ALA A 218 -6.30 -0.86 6.83
CA ALA A 218 -6.36 0.40 6.10
C ALA A 218 -7.23 0.30 4.84
N VAL A 219 -7.97 1.35 4.52
CA VAL A 219 -8.67 1.47 3.23
C VAL A 219 -8.44 2.84 2.64
N THR A 220 -7.95 2.88 1.39
CA THR A 220 -7.73 4.10 0.62
C THR A 220 -8.63 4.09 -0.62
N GLU A 221 -9.43 5.14 -0.78
CA GLU A 221 -10.23 5.38 -1.99
C GLU A 221 -9.67 6.57 -2.75
N ILE A 222 -9.45 6.39 -4.05
CA ILE A 222 -8.82 7.38 -4.93
C ILE A 222 -9.71 7.62 -6.14
N VAL A 223 -10.00 8.89 -6.42
CA VAL A 223 -10.69 9.34 -7.63
C VAL A 223 -9.78 10.29 -8.38
N VAL A 224 -9.40 9.93 -9.60
CA VAL A 224 -8.58 10.75 -10.49
C VAL A 224 -9.44 11.24 -11.64
N GLY A 225 -9.76 12.52 -11.62
CA GLY A 225 -10.59 13.20 -12.60
C GLY A 225 -9.96 13.26 -13.99
N ALA A 226 -10.74 13.76 -14.97
CA ALA A 226 -10.25 13.84 -16.35
C ALA A 226 -8.96 14.69 -16.45
N ASN A 227 -7.98 14.24 -17.24
CA ASN A 227 -6.67 14.90 -17.42
C ASN A 227 -5.88 15.10 -16.11
N ALA A 228 -6.33 14.56 -14.98
CA ALA A 228 -5.60 14.69 -13.73
C ALA A 228 -4.47 13.65 -13.65
N ARG A 229 -3.45 13.98 -12.86
CA ARG A 229 -2.31 13.12 -12.60
C ARG A 229 -2.09 12.93 -11.10
N LEU A 230 -2.05 11.69 -10.67
CA LEU A 230 -1.74 11.34 -9.29
C LEU A 230 -0.59 10.33 -9.24
N ASP A 231 0.53 10.73 -8.64
CA ASP A 231 1.60 9.84 -8.24
C ASP A 231 1.36 9.42 -6.79
N HIS A 232 1.34 8.13 -6.50
CA HIS A 232 1.08 7.57 -5.18
C HIS A 232 2.25 6.69 -4.73
N CYS A 233 2.68 6.84 -3.47
CA CYS A 233 3.64 5.94 -2.85
C CYS A 233 3.07 5.36 -1.56
N LYS A 234 3.17 4.05 -1.37
CA LYS A 234 2.89 3.39 -0.09
C LYS A 234 4.16 2.76 0.46
N LEU A 235 4.58 3.18 1.65
CA LEU A 235 5.67 2.57 2.39
C LEU A 235 5.13 1.89 3.64
N GLN A 236 5.24 0.55 3.70
CA GLN A 236 4.84 -0.24 4.86
C GLN A 236 6.10 -0.79 5.53
N GLN A 237 6.43 -0.24 6.72
CA GLN A 237 7.59 -0.59 7.54
C GLN A 237 7.16 -0.72 9.02
N GLU A 238 6.21 -1.59 9.26
CA GLU A 238 5.72 -1.92 10.60
C GLU A 238 6.59 -2.99 11.26
N ASN A 239 6.45 -3.20 12.55
CA ASN A 239 7.27 -4.19 13.25
C ASN A 239 6.92 -5.63 12.83
N ILE A 240 7.85 -6.56 13.07
CA ILE A 240 7.73 -7.97 12.63
C ILE A 240 6.65 -8.80 13.37
N GLU A 241 5.99 -8.25 14.36
CA GLU A 241 4.87 -8.88 15.07
C GLU A 241 3.52 -8.32 14.63
N ALA A 242 3.51 -7.23 13.84
CA ALA A 242 2.30 -6.55 13.38
C ALA A 242 1.59 -7.31 12.26
N PHE A 243 0.29 -7.07 12.16
CA PHE A 243 -0.55 -7.45 11.03
C PHE A 243 -0.96 -6.20 10.25
N HIS A 244 -0.87 -6.28 8.92
CA HIS A 244 -1.30 -5.20 8.03
C HIS A 244 -2.20 -5.76 6.92
N VAL A 245 -3.44 -5.29 6.85
CA VAL A 245 -4.31 -5.57 5.70
C VAL A 245 -4.77 -4.23 5.13
N ALA A 246 -4.53 -4.03 3.85
CA ALA A 246 -4.88 -2.78 3.19
C ALA A 246 -5.57 -3.01 1.87
N THR A 247 -6.59 -2.22 1.60
CA THR A 247 -7.26 -2.17 0.29
C THR A 247 -7.18 -0.76 -0.27
N MET A 248 -6.73 -0.64 -1.51
CA MET A 248 -6.75 0.60 -2.27
C MET A 248 -7.64 0.41 -3.48
N GLN A 249 -8.62 1.30 -3.64
CA GLN A 249 -9.53 1.33 -4.77
C GLN A 249 -9.37 2.64 -5.54
N VAL A 250 -9.06 2.56 -6.84
CA VAL A 250 -8.78 3.70 -7.70
C VAL A 250 -9.76 3.74 -8.85
N GLN A 251 -10.30 4.94 -9.12
CA GLN A 251 -11.15 5.23 -10.29
C GLN A 251 -10.43 6.25 -11.17
N LEU A 252 -10.20 5.90 -12.44
CA LEU A 252 -9.56 6.78 -13.42
C LEU A 252 -10.56 7.25 -14.47
N ALA A 253 -10.75 8.56 -14.56
CA ALA A 253 -11.55 9.18 -15.61
C ALA A 253 -10.76 9.29 -16.93
N LYS A 254 -11.36 9.92 -17.94
CA LYS A 254 -10.75 10.11 -19.26
C LYS A 254 -9.41 10.85 -19.18
N ASP A 255 -8.40 10.36 -19.90
CA ASP A 255 -7.04 10.92 -19.98
C ASP A 255 -6.36 11.06 -18.59
N ALA A 256 -6.86 10.37 -17.56
CA ALA A 256 -6.29 10.37 -16.21
C ALA A 256 -5.01 9.53 -16.16
N GLN A 257 -4.04 9.95 -15.36
CA GLN A 257 -2.78 9.24 -15.16
C GLN A 257 -2.60 8.87 -13.68
N PHE A 258 -2.33 7.60 -13.42
CA PHE A 258 -2.07 7.10 -12.07
C PHE A 258 -0.79 6.27 -12.03
N VAL A 259 0.13 6.66 -11.16
CA VAL A 259 1.34 5.89 -10.88
C VAL A 259 1.34 5.50 -9.42
N SER A 260 1.49 4.21 -9.11
CA SER A 260 1.60 3.71 -7.74
C SER A 260 2.93 2.98 -7.53
N HIS A 261 3.59 3.30 -6.42
CA HIS A 261 4.75 2.58 -5.91
C HIS A 261 4.43 2.05 -4.52
N ALA A 262 4.43 0.72 -4.35
CA ALA A 262 4.18 0.07 -3.06
C ALA A 262 5.44 -0.65 -2.58
N ALA A 263 5.91 -0.35 -1.36
CA ALA A 263 7.02 -1.05 -0.74
C ALA A 263 6.59 -1.68 0.58
N SER A 264 6.77 -3.00 0.72
CA SER A 264 6.49 -3.77 1.94
C SER A 264 7.78 -4.36 2.48
N ILE A 265 8.22 -3.86 3.65
CA ILE A 265 9.48 -4.22 4.29
C ILE A 265 9.32 -4.52 5.79
N GLY A 266 8.09 -4.79 6.23
CA GLY A 266 7.75 -5.06 7.63
C GLY A 266 6.57 -6.02 7.77
N SER A 267 6.05 -6.10 8.99
CA SER A 267 4.94 -6.94 9.45
C SER A 267 5.24 -8.46 9.49
N LYS A 268 4.54 -9.14 10.38
CA LYS A 268 4.44 -10.59 10.40
C LYS A 268 3.63 -11.10 9.20
N LEU A 269 2.51 -10.43 8.94
CA LEU A 269 1.66 -10.66 7.78
C LEU A 269 1.24 -9.31 7.23
N ALA A 270 1.51 -9.05 5.96
CA ALA A 270 0.96 -7.94 5.22
C ALA A 270 0.17 -8.44 4.01
N ARG A 271 -1.03 -7.91 3.80
CA ARG A 271 -1.80 -8.09 2.58
C ARG A 271 -2.20 -6.74 2.00
N ASN A 272 -1.96 -6.57 0.71
CA ASN A 272 -2.30 -5.39 -0.05
C ASN A 272 -3.17 -5.76 -1.25
N ASP A 273 -4.39 -5.26 -1.29
CA ASP A 273 -5.30 -5.35 -2.44
C ASP A 273 -5.31 -3.98 -3.14
N LEU A 274 -4.82 -3.89 -4.37
CA LEU A 274 -4.82 -2.67 -5.19
C LEU A 274 -5.69 -2.87 -6.44
N ASN A 275 -6.82 -2.21 -6.48
CA ASN A 275 -7.77 -2.28 -7.59
C ASN A 275 -7.82 -0.95 -8.34
N VAL A 276 -7.61 -0.97 -9.65
CA VAL A 276 -7.67 0.20 -10.51
C VAL A 276 -8.69 -0.04 -11.60
N ILE A 277 -9.70 0.82 -11.67
CA ILE A 277 -10.71 0.81 -12.74
C ILE A 277 -10.44 1.98 -13.69
N MET A 278 -10.14 1.66 -14.93
CA MET A 278 -9.97 2.62 -16.02
C MET A 278 -11.34 2.91 -16.63
N ALA A 279 -12.09 3.83 -15.98
CA ALA A 279 -13.48 4.14 -16.30
C ALA A 279 -13.62 5.17 -17.43
N GLY A 280 -12.52 5.80 -17.87
CA GLY A 280 -12.48 6.72 -19.00
C GLY A 280 -11.48 6.29 -20.06
N GLU A 281 -11.70 6.72 -21.30
CA GLU A 281 -10.77 6.47 -22.41
C GLU A 281 -9.39 7.09 -22.15
N HIS A 282 -8.33 6.47 -22.68
CA HIS A 282 -6.93 6.91 -22.55
C HIS A 282 -6.43 7.03 -21.12
N ALA A 283 -7.11 6.41 -20.15
CA ALA A 283 -6.60 6.32 -18.79
C ALA A 283 -5.32 5.48 -18.78
N ASP A 284 -4.29 5.94 -18.03
CA ASP A 284 -2.99 5.28 -17.93
C ASP A 284 -2.71 4.89 -16.47
N ALA A 285 -2.34 3.63 -16.25
CA ALA A 285 -1.99 3.12 -14.91
C ALA A 285 -0.62 2.43 -14.91
N THR A 286 0.26 2.86 -14.02
CA THR A 286 1.54 2.20 -13.75
C THR A 286 1.62 1.76 -12.30
N LEU A 287 1.78 0.46 -12.07
CA LEU A 287 1.87 -0.13 -10.73
C LEU A 287 3.26 -0.76 -10.52
N ASN A 288 3.98 -0.31 -9.50
CA ASN A 288 5.27 -0.87 -9.13
C ASN A 288 5.24 -1.34 -7.67
N GLY A 289 5.70 -2.56 -7.43
CA GLY A 289 5.76 -3.14 -6.08
C GLY A 289 7.15 -3.66 -5.74
N LEU A 290 7.60 -3.41 -4.50
CA LEU A 290 8.83 -3.96 -3.95
C LEU A 290 8.54 -4.61 -2.59
N VAL A 291 8.91 -5.88 -2.45
CA VAL A 291 8.82 -6.62 -1.20
C VAL A 291 10.22 -7.05 -0.80
N LEU A 292 10.64 -6.67 0.42
CA LEU A 292 11.91 -7.05 1.01
C LEU A 292 11.65 -7.64 2.39
N ILE A 293 11.61 -8.96 2.51
CA ILE A 293 11.25 -9.65 3.76
C ILE A 293 12.17 -10.83 4.04
N GLY A 294 12.20 -11.20 5.32
CA GLY A 294 13.00 -12.32 5.81
C GLY A 294 12.33 -13.04 6.99
N GLY A 295 13.08 -13.93 7.65
CA GLY A 295 12.56 -14.68 8.79
C GLY A 295 11.32 -15.49 8.43
N GLU A 296 10.22 -15.30 9.15
CA GLU A 296 8.93 -15.97 8.93
C GLU A 296 7.82 -15.00 8.44
N GLN A 297 8.22 -13.86 7.87
CA GLN A 297 7.28 -12.86 7.38
C GLN A 297 6.51 -13.37 6.16
N HIS A 298 5.26 -12.90 6.03
CA HIS A 298 4.39 -13.18 4.90
C HIS A 298 3.89 -11.89 4.27
N VAL A 299 4.08 -11.73 2.96
CA VAL A 299 3.53 -10.59 2.20
C VAL A 299 2.75 -11.09 0.99
N ASP A 300 1.51 -10.64 0.89
CA ASP A 300 0.58 -10.97 -0.18
C ASP A 300 0.13 -9.69 -0.90
N ASN A 301 0.40 -9.59 -2.19
CA ASN A 301 -0.02 -8.49 -3.03
C ASN A 301 -1.00 -8.98 -4.10
N HIS A 302 -2.21 -8.46 -4.05
CA HIS A 302 -3.21 -8.65 -5.08
C HIS A 302 -3.41 -7.36 -5.86
N THR A 303 -3.45 -7.45 -7.18
CA THR A 303 -3.73 -6.32 -8.06
C THR A 303 -4.85 -6.66 -9.02
N LEU A 304 -5.71 -5.68 -9.29
CA LEU A 304 -6.70 -5.75 -10.36
C LEU A 304 -6.57 -4.50 -11.22
N LEU A 305 -6.28 -4.70 -12.50
CA LEU A 305 -6.34 -3.67 -13.53
C LEU A 305 -7.58 -3.96 -14.39
N ASP A 306 -8.66 -3.19 -14.17
CA ASP A 306 -9.92 -3.32 -14.88
C ASP A 306 -10.01 -2.28 -16.02
N HIS A 307 -9.71 -2.71 -17.21
CA HIS A 307 -9.84 -1.91 -18.42
C HIS A 307 -11.30 -1.90 -18.87
N ALA A 308 -12.02 -0.84 -18.52
CA ALA A 308 -13.45 -0.69 -18.83
C ALA A 308 -13.70 0.12 -20.12
N GLN A 309 -12.71 0.92 -20.57
CA GLN A 309 -12.80 1.79 -21.72
C GLN A 309 -11.62 1.58 -22.68
N PRO A 310 -11.75 1.98 -23.98
CA PRO A 310 -10.71 1.75 -24.97
C PRO A 310 -9.48 2.65 -24.80
N ASN A 311 -8.39 2.28 -25.50
CA ASN A 311 -7.13 3.02 -25.60
C ASN A 311 -6.41 3.22 -24.24
N CYS A 312 -6.57 2.32 -23.29
CA CYS A 312 -5.98 2.41 -21.96
C CYS A 312 -4.69 1.57 -21.86
N PRO A 313 -3.50 2.19 -21.72
CA PRO A 313 -2.28 1.45 -21.38
C PRO A 313 -2.21 1.14 -19.88
N SER A 314 -1.57 0.01 -19.56
CA SER A 314 -1.18 -0.28 -18.17
C SER A 314 0.13 -1.04 -18.07
N HIS A 315 0.93 -0.70 -17.07
CA HIS A 315 2.22 -1.34 -16.80
C HIS A 315 2.30 -1.75 -15.34
N GLU A 316 2.65 -3.01 -15.11
CA GLU A 316 2.79 -3.53 -13.76
C GLU A 316 4.11 -4.27 -13.59
N LEU A 317 4.88 -3.90 -12.56
CA LEU A 317 6.12 -4.57 -12.18
C LEU A 317 6.18 -4.77 -10.67
N TYR A 318 6.13 -6.02 -10.24
CA TYR A 318 6.33 -6.42 -8.85
C TYR A 318 7.61 -7.22 -8.69
N LYS A 319 8.43 -6.83 -7.71
CA LYS A 319 9.66 -7.53 -7.34
C LYS A 319 9.65 -7.94 -5.87
N HIS A 320 10.00 -9.20 -5.61
CA HIS A 320 10.04 -9.77 -4.28
C HIS A 320 11.46 -10.27 -3.98
N VAL A 321 12.01 -9.88 -2.85
CA VAL A 321 13.25 -10.44 -2.28
C VAL A 321 12.88 -11.16 -1.00
N LEU A 322 13.07 -12.46 -0.96
CA LEU A 322 12.58 -13.35 0.09
C LEU A 322 13.73 -14.12 0.71
N GLY A 323 13.96 -13.95 2.01
CA GLY A 323 14.99 -14.65 2.78
C GLY A 323 14.44 -15.45 3.96
N GLY A 324 15.24 -16.34 4.53
CA GLY A 324 14.85 -17.19 5.64
C GLY A 324 13.72 -18.14 5.28
N LYS A 325 12.64 -18.13 6.05
CA LYS A 325 11.39 -18.89 5.82
C LYS A 325 10.23 -17.99 5.39
N SER A 326 10.55 -16.84 4.80
CA SER A 326 9.53 -15.89 4.39
C SER A 326 8.74 -16.40 3.20
N SER A 327 7.50 -15.93 3.08
CA SER A 327 6.62 -16.29 1.98
C SER A 327 6.02 -15.06 1.30
N GLY A 328 6.09 -15.03 -0.02
CA GLY A 328 5.52 -14.01 -0.89
C GLY A 328 4.36 -14.55 -1.71
N VAL A 329 3.36 -13.72 -1.93
CA VAL A 329 2.28 -13.99 -2.88
C VAL A 329 2.14 -12.78 -3.79
N PHE A 330 1.99 -13.02 -5.08
CA PHE A 330 1.57 -12.04 -6.06
C PHE A 330 0.43 -12.62 -6.89
N LYS A 331 -0.75 -12.05 -6.80
CA LYS A 331 -1.89 -12.38 -7.65
C LYS A 331 -2.30 -11.13 -8.42
N GLY A 332 -1.86 -11.03 -9.67
CA GLY A 332 -2.17 -9.90 -10.54
C GLY A 332 -3.20 -10.30 -11.58
N LYS A 333 -4.32 -9.59 -11.61
CA LYS A 333 -5.40 -9.81 -12.58
C LYS A 333 -5.54 -8.60 -13.51
N ILE A 334 -5.48 -8.87 -14.81
CA ILE A 334 -5.84 -7.90 -15.84
C ILE A 334 -7.20 -8.33 -16.41
N LEU A 335 -8.22 -7.50 -16.24
CA LEU A 335 -9.54 -7.66 -16.79
C LEU A 335 -9.74 -6.67 -17.95
N VAL A 336 -9.94 -7.17 -19.14
CA VAL A 336 -10.20 -6.33 -20.33
C VAL A 336 -11.64 -6.56 -20.77
N ARG A 337 -12.50 -5.57 -20.52
CA ARG A 337 -13.92 -5.65 -20.87
C ARG A 337 -14.10 -5.57 -22.39
N GLN A 338 -15.21 -6.05 -22.93
CA GLN A 338 -15.48 -6.08 -24.38
C GLN A 338 -15.34 -4.71 -25.05
N ALA A 339 -15.74 -3.64 -24.40
CA ALA A 339 -15.60 -2.28 -24.91
C ALA A 339 -14.15 -1.76 -24.93
N ALA A 340 -13.25 -2.36 -24.14
CA ALA A 340 -11.88 -1.86 -23.93
C ALA A 340 -10.93 -2.27 -25.05
N GLN A 341 -11.28 -1.92 -26.28
CA GLN A 341 -10.44 -2.14 -27.47
C GLN A 341 -9.16 -1.29 -27.41
N LYS A 342 -8.10 -1.73 -28.10
CA LYS A 342 -6.78 -1.05 -28.10
C LYS A 342 -6.11 -0.96 -26.73
N THR A 343 -6.48 -1.83 -25.80
CA THR A 343 -5.76 -2.00 -24.54
C THR A 343 -4.33 -2.47 -24.82
N ASP A 344 -3.35 -1.82 -24.18
CA ASP A 344 -1.94 -2.26 -24.14
C ASP A 344 -1.54 -2.48 -22.68
N SER A 345 -1.50 -3.74 -22.26
CA SER A 345 -1.25 -4.11 -20.87
C SER A 345 -0.07 -5.04 -20.70
N LYS A 346 0.86 -4.69 -19.82
CA LYS A 346 2.04 -5.51 -19.51
C LYS A 346 2.18 -5.72 -18.01
N GLN A 347 2.12 -6.98 -17.58
CA GLN A 347 2.32 -7.37 -16.18
C GLN A 347 3.59 -8.20 -16.03
N THR A 348 4.42 -7.86 -15.05
CA THR A 348 5.66 -8.59 -14.75
C THR A 348 5.79 -8.81 -13.25
N SER A 349 6.01 -10.06 -12.85
CA SER A 349 6.33 -10.44 -11.47
C SER A 349 7.69 -11.13 -11.44
N LYS A 350 8.60 -10.64 -10.58
CA LYS A 350 9.92 -11.25 -10.40
C LYS A 350 10.19 -11.51 -8.93
N ALA A 351 10.77 -12.67 -8.62
CA ALA A 351 11.15 -13.00 -7.26
C ALA A 351 12.59 -13.52 -7.18
N LEU A 352 13.33 -13.00 -6.21
CA LEU A 352 14.66 -13.42 -5.85
C LEU A 352 14.59 -14.14 -4.50
N LEU A 353 14.92 -15.45 -4.51
CA LEU A 353 14.94 -16.28 -3.32
C LEU A 353 16.36 -16.33 -2.76
N LEU A 354 16.54 -15.84 -1.53
CA LEU A 354 17.85 -15.80 -0.85
C LEU A 354 18.10 -17.04 0.02
N SER A 355 17.13 -17.93 0.13
CA SER A 355 17.20 -19.16 0.93
C SER A 355 16.29 -20.25 0.36
N ASP A 356 16.61 -21.51 0.64
CA ASP A 356 15.86 -22.68 0.16
C ASP A 356 14.46 -22.79 0.79
N ASP A 357 14.27 -22.25 1.99
CA ASP A 357 12.98 -22.26 2.71
C ASP A 357 12.06 -21.10 2.32
N ALA A 358 12.55 -20.14 1.53
CA ALA A 358 11.72 -19.02 1.05
C ALA A 358 10.77 -19.48 -0.05
N VAL A 359 9.51 -19.02 0.02
CA VAL A 359 8.46 -19.46 -0.91
C VAL A 359 7.84 -18.28 -1.63
N MET A 360 7.68 -18.37 -2.95
CA MET A 360 6.94 -17.41 -3.77
C MET A 360 5.80 -18.08 -4.53
N ASN A 361 4.59 -17.57 -4.35
CA ASN A 361 3.41 -17.93 -5.15
C ASN A 361 3.07 -16.80 -6.10
N SER A 362 3.36 -16.96 -7.39
CA SER A 362 3.05 -15.96 -8.41
C SER A 362 1.94 -16.48 -9.32
N MET A 363 0.82 -15.75 -9.36
CA MET A 363 -0.43 -16.15 -10.03
C MET A 363 -0.95 -15.01 -10.92
N PRO A 364 -0.26 -14.70 -12.04
CA PRO A 364 -0.77 -13.73 -13.00
C PRO A 364 -2.00 -14.31 -13.72
N ALA A 365 -3.02 -13.47 -13.92
CA ALA A 365 -4.26 -13.86 -14.59
C ALA A 365 -4.69 -12.82 -15.63
N LEU A 366 -5.12 -13.28 -16.79
CA LEU A 366 -5.68 -12.46 -17.86
C LEU A 366 -7.11 -12.90 -18.16
N GLU A 367 -8.07 -11.98 -18.06
CA GLU A 367 -9.45 -12.18 -18.50
C GLU A 367 -9.76 -11.15 -19.59
N ILE A 368 -9.74 -11.59 -20.84
CA ILE A 368 -9.80 -10.69 -21.99
C ILE A 368 -11.06 -10.99 -22.80
N TYR A 369 -11.92 -9.99 -22.90
CA TYR A 369 -13.18 -10.08 -23.66
C TYR A 369 -13.19 -9.18 -24.91
N ALA A 370 -12.12 -8.39 -25.15
CA ALA A 370 -11.93 -7.58 -26.34
C ALA A 370 -11.01 -8.26 -27.35
N ASP A 371 -11.16 -7.98 -28.65
CA ASP A 371 -10.45 -8.69 -29.71
C ASP A 371 -9.15 -7.99 -30.14
N ASP A 372 -9.14 -6.64 -30.16
CA ASP A 372 -8.01 -5.84 -30.64
C ASP A 372 -7.22 -5.25 -29.47
N VAL A 373 -6.38 -6.09 -28.88
CA VAL A 373 -5.60 -5.74 -27.68
C VAL A 373 -4.19 -6.33 -27.71
N LYS A 374 -3.30 -5.76 -26.88
CA LYS A 374 -1.95 -6.28 -26.63
C LYS A 374 -1.81 -6.48 -25.12
N CYS A 375 -2.02 -7.71 -24.67
CA CYS A 375 -1.92 -8.03 -23.25
C CYS A 375 -0.88 -9.13 -23.04
N THR A 376 0.07 -8.88 -22.16
CA THR A 376 1.15 -9.82 -21.84
C THR A 376 1.37 -9.91 -20.35
N HIS A 377 1.72 -11.09 -19.88
CA HIS A 377 2.24 -11.27 -18.53
C HIS A 377 3.53 -12.10 -18.54
N GLY A 378 4.37 -11.89 -17.54
CA GLY A 378 5.57 -12.68 -17.32
C GLY A 378 5.83 -12.87 -15.84
N SER A 379 6.27 -14.06 -15.46
CA SER A 379 6.70 -14.34 -14.10
C SER A 379 8.05 -15.05 -14.14
N SER A 380 8.98 -14.62 -13.27
CA SER A 380 10.23 -15.31 -13.05
C SER A 380 10.54 -15.38 -11.57
N LEU A 381 11.03 -16.52 -11.14
CA LEU A 381 11.50 -16.70 -9.76
C LEU A 381 12.77 -17.58 -9.79
N GLY A 382 13.69 -17.31 -8.90
CA GLY A 382 14.91 -18.09 -8.78
C GLY A 382 15.84 -17.56 -7.69
N PRO A 383 16.93 -18.30 -7.42
CA PRO A 383 18.01 -17.82 -6.57
C PRO A 383 18.81 -16.71 -7.25
N VAL A 384 19.80 -16.17 -6.53
CA VAL A 384 20.79 -15.26 -7.11
C VAL A 384 21.57 -15.99 -8.20
N ASP A 385 21.80 -15.33 -9.33
CA ASP A 385 22.53 -15.88 -10.46
C ASP A 385 24.01 -16.12 -10.08
N GLU A 386 24.39 -17.38 -9.98
CA GLU A 386 25.75 -17.80 -9.57
C GLU A 386 26.81 -17.46 -10.62
N GLU A 387 26.47 -17.31 -11.90
CA GLU A 387 27.42 -16.89 -12.94
C GLU A 387 27.80 -15.42 -12.75
N GLN A 388 26.82 -14.58 -12.45
CA GLN A 388 27.04 -13.17 -12.14
C GLN A 388 27.79 -13.00 -10.81
N VAL A 389 27.47 -13.79 -9.79
CA VAL A 389 28.25 -13.84 -8.54
C VAL A 389 29.67 -14.24 -8.80
N PHE A 390 29.94 -15.29 -9.61
CA PHE A 390 31.26 -15.70 -9.99
C PHE A 390 32.05 -14.60 -10.72
N TYR A 391 31.38 -13.88 -11.64
CA TYR A 391 32.00 -12.75 -12.34
C TYR A 391 32.44 -11.65 -11.37
N LEU A 392 31.61 -11.24 -10.44
CA LEU A 392 31.95 -10.26 -9.42
C LEU A 392 33.14 -10.73 -8.54
N ARG A 393 33.13 -12.02 -8.15
CA ARG A 393 34.22 -12.62 -7.38
C ARG A 393 35.54 -12.65 -8.14
N SER A 394 35.53 -12.91 -9.43
CA SER A 394 36.72 -12.87 -10.28
C SER A 394 37.34 -11.46 -10.37
N ARG A 395 36.59 -10.43 -10.04
CA ARG A 395 37.03 -9.02 -9.94
C ARG A 395 37.41 -8.59 -8.52
N GLY A 396 37.53 -9.54 -7.59
CA GLY A 396 37.98 -9.29 -6.21
C GLY A 396 36.88 -8.99 -5.21
N VAL A 397 35.61 -9.02 -5.62
CA VAL A 397 34.49 -8.87 -4.68
C VAL A 397 34.30 -10.17 -3.90
N ASN A 398 34.20 -10.11 -2.57
CA ASN A 398 33.93 -11.30 -1.76
C ASN A 398 32.53 -11.85 -2.01
N LEU A 399 32.27 -13.12 -1.65
CA LEU A 399 31.02 -13.81 -1.95
C LEU A 399 29.80 -13.10 -1.36
N GLU A 400 29.89 -12.65 -0.13
CA GLU A 400 28.79 -11.99 0.57
C GLU A 400 28.45 -10.65 -0.10
N ALA A 401 29.46 -9.81 -0.34
CA ALA A 401 29.27 -8.54 -1.03
C ALA A 401 28.75 -8.73 -2.46
N ALA A 402 29.19 -9.77 -3.18
CA ALA A 402 28.67 -10.05 -4.52
C ALA A 402 27.17 -10.38 -4.50
N ARG A 403 26.73 -11.24 -3.59
CA ARG A 403 25.31 -11.57 -3.43
C ARG A 403 24.48 -10.36 -3.00
N HIS A 404 25.01 -9.53 -2.11
CA HIS A 404 24.35 -8.28 -1.69
C HIS A 404 24.21 -7.29 -2.85
N LEU A 405 25.25 -7.11 -3.66
CA LEU A 405 25.18 -6.25 -4.85
C LEU A 405 24.11 -6.71 -5.85
N MET A 406 24.02 -8.03 -6.08
CA MET A 406 22.99 -8.60 -6.94
C MET A 406 21.58 -8.36 -6.40
N THR A 407 21.38 -8.57 -5.09
CA THR A 407 20.11 -8.31 -4.42
C THR A 407 19.72 -6.83 -4.49
N TYR A 408 20.70 -5.94 -4.25
CA TYR A 408 20.50 -4.50 -4.36
C TYR A 408 20.13 -4.09 -5.80
N ALA A 409 20.89 -4.57 -6.80
CA ALA A 409 20.61 -4.27 -8.20
C ALA A 409 19.21 -4.73 -8.64
N PHE A 410 18.78 -5.90 -8.16
CA PHE A 410 17.43 -6.40 -8.39
C PHE A 410 16.35 -5.47 -7.81
N ALA A 411 16.49 -5.01 -6.58
CA ALA A 411 15.54 -4.11 -5.93
C ALA A 411 15.61 -2.68 -6.51
N ALA A 412 16.81 -2.23 -6.90
CA ALA A 412 17.05 -0.88 -7.42
C ALA A 412 16.28 -0.56 -8.71
N ASP A 413 15.88 -1.55 -9.49
CA ASP A 413 15.01 -1.33 -10.65
C ASP A 413 13.63 -0.72 -10.25
N ILE A 414 13.14 -1.01 -9.04
CA ILE A 414 11.92 -0.38 -8.49
C ILE A 414 12.27 0.96 -7.81
N THR A 415 13.28 1.00 -6.94
CA THR A 415 13.57 2.22 -6.17
C THR A 415 13.93 3.40 -7.06
N ARG A 416 14.62 3.18 -8.18
CA ARG A 416 14.95 4.22 -9.18
C ARG A 416 13.72 4.82 -9.87
N ARG A 417 12.59 4.12 -9.89
CA ARG A 417 11.32 4.62 -10.45
C ARG A 417 10.61 5.57 -9.50
N ILE A 418 10.92 5.52 -8.20
CA ILE A 418 10.32 6.36 -7.16
C ILE A 418 10.92 7.76 -7.23
N ARG A 419 10.09 8.75 -7.55
CA ARG A 419 10.51 10.16 -7.66
C ARG A 419 10.59 10.86 -6.31
N VAL A 420 9.91 10.33 -5.29
CA VAL A 420 9.88 10.89 -3.94
C VAL A 420 11.18 10.52 -3.23
N GLU A 421 12.11 11.49 -3.16
CA GLU A 421 13.45 11.29 -2.60
C GLU A 421 13.47 10.72 -1.17
N PRO A 422 12.65 11.19 -0.21
CA PRO A 422 12.62 10.61 1.12
C PRO A 422 12.25 9.13 1.13
N VAL A 423 11.32 8.69 0.27
CA VAL A 423 10.92 7.27 0.14
C VAL A 423 12.06 6.45 -0.45
N ARG A 424 12.66 6.94 -1.55
CA ARG A 424 13.77 6.24 -2.21
C ARG A 424 14.95 6.06 -1.25
N ARG A 425 15.41 7.13 -0.59
CA ARG A 425 16.48 7.11 0.40
C ARG A 425 16.20 6.11 1.52
N ARG A 426 14.98 6.08 2.02
CA ARG A 426 14.59 5.15 3.09
C ARG A 426 14.71 3.69 2.67
N LEU A 427 14.31 3.36 1.45
CA LEU A 427 14.43 2.01 0.93
C LEU A 427 15.90 1.64 0.68
N GLU A 428 16.72 2.56 0.19
CA GLU A 428 18.15 2.37 0.00
C GLU A 428 18.88 2.18 1.34
N GLU A 429 18.57 2.98 2.35
CA GLU A 429 19.09 2.82 3.72
C GLU A 429 18.68 1.47 4.33
N TYR A 430 17.43 1.05 4.15
CA TYR A 430 16.96 -0.25 4.62
C TYR A 430 17.74 -1.40 3.96
N MET A 431 17.90 -1.36 2.64
CA MET A 431 18.66 -2.37 1.90
C MET A 431 20.14 -2.41 2.34
N ALA A 432 20.76 -1.25 2.53
CA ALA A 432 22.14 -1.17 2.99
C ALA A 432 22.31 -1.76 4.40
N ALA A 433 21.38 -1.45 5.31
CA ALA A 433 21.41 -1.94 6.69
C ALA A 433 21.23 -3.46 6.78
N GLN A 434 20.35 -4.05 5.96
CA GLN A 434 20.10 -5.49 5.94
C GLN A 434 21.28 -6.30 5.39
N HIS A 435 22.11 -5.70 4.56
CA HIS A 435 23.14 -6.39 3.78
C HIS A 435 24.56 -5.93 4.11
N GLY A 436 24.77 -5.09 5.13
CA GLY A 436 26.10 -4.62 5.54
C GLY A 436 26.87 -3.86 4.46
N LEU A 437 26.18 -3.32 3.46
CA LEU A 437 26.83 -2.53 2.41
C LEU A 437 27.19 -1.14 2.94
N PRO A 438 28.42 -0.63 2.67
CA PRO A 438 28.75 0.76 2.98
C PRO A 438 27.76 1.72 2.27
N MET A 439 27.25 2.71 3.01
CA MET A 439 26.35 3.73 2.46
C MET A 439 26.96 4.56 1.32
N ASP A 440 28.27 4.50 1.15
CA ASP A 440 29.03 5.23 0.13
C ASP A 440 29.02 4.52 -1.25
N LEU A 441 28.64 3.26 -1.31
CA LEU A 441 28.42 2.56 -2.59
C LEU A 441 27.07 2.97 -3.20
N ARG A 442 26.94 4.25 -3.53
CA ARG A 442 25.88 4.69 -4.44
C ARG A 442 26.17 4.13 -5.82
N ILE A 443 25.21 3.36 -6.36
CA ILE A 443 25.32 2.80 -7.74
C ILE A 443 25.52 3.91 -8.81
N THR A 444 25.28 5.18 -8.49
CA THR A 444 25.69 6.30 -9.32
C THR A 444 27.19 6.28 -9.64
N ASP A 445 28.03 5.72 -8.77
CA ASP A 445 29.47 5.65 -8.97
C ASP A 445 29.91 4.37 -9.73
N LEU A 446 29.09 3.32 -9.70
CA LEU A 446 29.32 2.07 -10.44
C LEU A 446 28.79 2.10 -11.88
N GLY A 447 27.84 2.98 -12.19
CA GLY A 447 27.12 3.00 -13.48
C GLY A 447 27.72 3.93 -14.55
N ALA A 448 28.76 4.70 -14.25
CA ALA A 448 29.32 5.62 -15.23
C ALA A 448 30.31 4.97 -16.23
N HIS A 449 30.81 3.77 -15.96
CA HIS A 449 31.89 3.18 -16.72
C HIS A 449 31.69 1.73 -17.21
N ASP A 450 30.54 1.08 -16.98
CA ASP A 450 30.41 -0.32 -17.40
C ASP A 450 29.06 -0.61 -18.08
N GLU A 451 29.10 -0.90 -19.38
CA GLU A 451 27.96 -1.34 -20.20
C GLU A 451 27.35 -2.65 -19.68
N ALA A 452 28.12 -3.46 -18.93
CA ALA A 452 27.70 -4.71 -18.33
C ALA A 452 26.65 -4.53 -17.21
N VAL A 453 26.65 -3.38 -16.52
CA VAL A 453 25.63 -3.05 -15.48
C VAL A 453 24.30 -2.61 -16.10
N ARG A 454 24.30 -2.22 -17.37
CA ARG A 454 23.07 -1.82 -18.08
C ARG A 454 22.23 -3.00 -18.59
N GLN A 455 22.81 -4.19 -18.60
CA GLN A 455 22.13 -5.43 -19.05
C GLN A 455 21.63 -6.31 -17.90
N LEU A 456 21.89 -5.94 -16.64
CA LEU A 456 21.32 -6.50 -15.43
C LEU A 456 20.01 -5.80 -15.08
#